data_6b9ff80f5b9bfca41ed433b3afa5006b
#
_entry.id   6b9ff80f5b9bfca41ed433b3afa5006b
#
_cell.length_a   1.000
_cell.length_b   1.000
_cell.length_c   1.000
_cell.angle_alpha   90.00
_cell.angle_beta   90.00
_cell.angle_gamma   90.00
#
_symmetry.space_group_name_H-M   'P 1'
#
loop_
_entity.id
_entity.type
_entity.pdbx_description
1 polymer ?
#
loop_
_entity_poly.entity_id
_entity_poly.type
_entity_poly.pdbx_seq_one_letter_code
_entity_poly.pdbx_strand_id
1 'polypeptide(L)'
;MFTVLAAAAATTIVLGGSDVAIVATLRAMNAQQHIGWVLAIWGAGSMVGGLVYGAWHRSIAAYWLLGGLALVTAPVALATNLPLAVVLLFVSGLFCAPSITATVDTLSRLVPLGARGEAIGWHGSSMTLGIALGAPLAGFAIDAGGWQWGFVVVSAIGLLIAVVCGVVVGRRGDGQPTLVDDSRVTTAH
;
A
#
# COMPACT_ATOMS: atom_id res chain seq x y z
N MET A 1 -13.14 9.25 -4.07
CA MET A 1 -12.41 9.83 -2.95
C MET A 1 -12.26 8.81 -1.81
N PHE A 2 -13.33 8.28 -1.19
CA PHE A 2 -13.22 7.34 -0.05
C PHE A 2 -12.36 6.09 -0.32
N THR A 3 -12.42 5.52 -1.52
CA THR A 3 -11.58 4.36 -1.89
C THR A 3 -10.09 4.68 -1.87
N VAL A 4 -9.70 5.89 -2.26
CA VAL A 4 -8.29 6.32 -2.25
C VAL A 4 -7.81 6.58 -0.83
N LEU A 5 -8.64 7.20 0.02
CA LEU A 5 -8.34 7.41 1.44
C LEU A 5 -8.22 6.08 2.20
N ALA A 6 -9.13 5.13 1.90
CA ALA A 6 -9.06 3.78 2.46
C ALA A 6 -7.79 3.04 2.01
N ALA A 7 -7.41 3.16 0.73
CA ALA A 7 -6.16 2.59 0.22
C ALA A 7 -4.93 3.22 0.87
N ALA A 8 -4.93 4.55 1.09
CA ALA A 8 -3.85 5.25 1.80
C ALA A 8 -3.71 4.78 3.25
N ALA A 9 -4.83 4.69 3.99
CA ALA A 9 -4.83 4.18 5.35
C ALA A 9 -4.35 2.71 5.40
N ALA A 10 -4.84 1.86 4.49
CA ALA A 10 -4.42 0.46 4.43
C ALA A 10 -2.93 0.31 4.10
N THR A 11 -2.40 1.12 3.17
CA THR A 11 -0.96 1.13 2.85
C THR A 11 -0.15 1.43 4.10
N THR A 12 -0.54 2.42 4.88
CA THR A 12 0.19 2.78 6.10
C THR A 12 -0.07 1.83 7.27
N ILE A 13 -1.20 1.10 7.32
CA ILE A 13 -1.39 -0.04 8.23
C ILE A 13 -0.35 -1.13 7.93
N VAL A 14 -0.19 -1.49 6.66
CA VAL A 14 0.80 -2.50 6.25
C VAL A 14 2.21 -2.03 6.60
N LEU A 15 2.56 -0.78 6.31
CA LEU A 15 3.89 -0.24 6.60
C LEU A 15 4.17 -0.17 8.10
N GLY A 16 3.31 0.48 8.89
CA GLY A 16 3.50 0.63 10.34
C GLY A 16 3.47 -0.70 11.09
N GLY A 17 2.65 -1.64 10.64
CA GLY A 17 2.65 -2.99 11.20
C GLY A 17 3.89 -3.79 10.79
N SER A 18 4.41 -3.60 9.57
CA SER A 18 5.65 -4.23 9.12
C SER A 18 6.86 -3.74 9.92
N ASP A 19 6.94 -2.45 10.29
CA ASP A 19 8.00 -1.93 11.15
C ASP A 19 8.09 -2.72 12.46
N VAL A 20 6.95 -2.93 13.14
CA VAL A 20 6.89 -3.70 14.38
C VAL A 20 7.23 -5.17 14.16
N ALA A 21 6.71 -5.77 13.09
CA ALA A 21 6.95 -7.16 12.74
C ALA A 21 8.42 -7.43 12.39
N ILE A 22 9.12 -6.51 11.69
CA ILE A 22 10.56 -6.60 11.39
C ILE A 22 11.36 -6.65 12.69
N VAL A 23 11.08 -5.74 13.62
CA VAL A 23 11.78 -5.70 14.90
C VAL A 23 11.53 -6.98 15.70
N ALA A 24 10.29 -7.48 15.74
CA ALA A 24 9.95 -8.73 16.42
C ALA A 24 10.67 -9.95 15.79
N THR A 25 10.72 -10.00 14.45
CA THR A 25 11.46 -11.06 13.72
C THR A 25 12.93 -11.09 14.07
N LEU A 26 13.60 -9.95 14.05
CA LEU A 26 15.02 -9.86 14.33
C LEU A 26 15.34 -10.17 15.79
N ARG A 27 14.42 -9.84 16.72
CA ARG A 27 14.51 -10.27 18.11
C ARG A 27 14.38 -11.78 18.26
N ALA A 28 13.39 -12.38 17.59
CA ALA A 28 13.19 -13.83 17.62
C ALA A 28 14.37 -14.62 17.01
N MET A 29 15.05 -14.04 16.02
CA MET A 29 16.25 -14.62 15.39
C MET A 29 17.55 -14.31 16.14
N ASN A 30 17.51 -13.66 17.33
CA ASN A 30 18.68 -13.17 18.07
C ASN A 30 19.60 -12.26 17.24
N ALA A 31 19.03 -11.47 16.34
CA ALA A 31 19.71 -10.61 15.36
C ALA A 31 19.47 -9.12 15.61
N GLN A 32 19.23 -8.71 16.88
CA GLN A 32 18.85 -7.32 17.23
C GLN A 32 19.89 -6.29 16.77
N GLN A 33 21.17 -6.65 16.75
CA GLN A 33 22.26 -5.78 16.27
C GLN A 33 22.12 -5.41 14.80
N HIS A 34 21.30 -6.14 14.04
CA HIS A 34 21.09 -5.92 12.59
C HIS A 34 19.84 -5.10 12.27
N ILE A 35 19.03 -4.69 13.27
CA ILE A 35 17.76 -3.96 13.04
C ILE A 35 17.97 -2.74 12.15
N GLY A 36 18.98 -1.91 12.45
CA GLY A 36 19.26 -0.70 11.65
C GLY A 36 19.60 -1.02 10.18
N TRP A 37 20.44 -2.05 9.95
CA TRP A 37 20.81 -2.47 8.60
C TRP A 37 19.64 -3.04 7.82
N VAL A 38 18.80 -3.85 8.44
CA VAL A 38 17.63 -4.45 7.79
C VAL A 38 16.61 -3.38 7.42
N LEU A 39 16.33 -2.44 8.31
CA LEU A 39 15.47 -1.31 8.02
C LEU A 39 16.06 -0.41 6.92
N ALA A 40 17.36 -0.19 6.90
CA ALA A 40 18.04 0.55 5.84
C ALA A 40 17.90 -0.14 4.47
N ILE A 41 18.04 -1.46 4.41
CA ILE A 41 17.87 -2.25 3.18
C ILE A 41 16.40 -2.20 2.72
N TRP A 42 15.45 -2.31 3.64
CA TRP A 42 14.03 -2.15 3.34
C TRP A 42 13.72 -0.75 2.79
N GLY A 43 14.27 0.30 3.44
CA GLY A 43 14.18 1.68 2.96
C GLY A 43 14.85 1.90 1.61
N ALA A 44 16.00 1.25 1.35
CA ALA A 44 16.65 1.29 0.04
C ALA A 44 15.78 0.65 -1.05
N GLY A 45 15.10 -0.46 -0.74
CA GLY A 45 14.08 -1.04 -1.62
C GLY A 45 12.98 -0.03 -1.96
N SER A 46 12.46 0.69 -0.94
CA SER A 46 11.45 1.72 -1.12
C SER A 46 11.95 2.87 -2.02
N MET A 47 13.19 3.31 -1.82
CA MET A 47 13.80 4.34 -2.67
C MET A 47 13.90 3.87 -4.13
N VAL A 48 14.42 2.67 -4.37
CA VAL A 48 14.53 2.10 -5.72
C VAL A 48 13.15 1.97 -6.36
N GLY A 49 12.17 1.42 -5.64
CA GLY A 49 10.80 1.27 -6.11
C GLY A 49 10.16 2.61 -6.47
N GLY A 50 10.37 3.64 -5.62
CA GLY A 50 9.88 5.00 -5.88
C GLY A 50 10.51 5.64 -7.12
N LEU A 51 11.82 5.47 -7.32
CA LEU A 51 12.52 5.98 -8.52
C LEU A 51 12.02 5.28 -9.79
N VAL A 52 11.88 3.96 -9.76
CA VAL A 52 11.37 3.18 -10.90
C VAL A 52 9.93 3.59 -11.21
N TYR A 53 9.07 3.72 -10.20
CA TYR A 53 7.68 4.15 -10.38
C TYR A 53 7.60 5.59 -10.91
N GLY A 54 8.42 6.50 -10.40
CA GLY A 54 8.48 7.89 -10.87
C GLY A 54 8.96 8.03 -12.31
N ALA A 55 9.88 7.15 -12.76
CA ALA A 55 10.33 7.09 -14.15
C ALA A 55 9.29 6.44 -15.08
N TRP A 56 8.36 5.67 -14.53
CA TRP A 56 7.31 4.99 -15.29
C TRP A 56 6.14 5.96 -15.56
N HIS A 57 5.99 6.40 -16.79
CA HIS A 57 4.99 7.40 -17.20
C HIS A 57 3.52 6.90 -17.15
N ARG A 58 3.26 5.73 -16.60
CA ARG A 58 1.90 5.16 -16.45
C ARG A 58 1.48 5.20 -14.98
N SER A 59 0.35 5.82 -14.69
CA SER A 59 -0.27 5.73 -13.37
C SER A 59 -0.92 4.35 -13.19
N ILE A 60 -0.45 3.61 -12.18
CA ILE A 60 -1.07 2.36 -11.76
C ILE A 60 -2.07 2.70 -10.66
N ALA A 61 -3.26 2.12 -10.71
CA ALA A 61 -4.27 2.37 -9.69
C ALA A 61 -3.78 1.93 -8.31
N ALA A 62 -4.02 2.78 -7.30
CA ALA A 62 -3.49 2.61 -5.93
C ALA A 62 -3.82 1.25 -5.31
N TYR A 63 -5.01 0.68 -5.58
CA TYR A 63 -5.40 -0.62 -5.04
C TYR A 63 -4.58 -1.79 -5.60
N TRP A 64 -4.07 -1.72 -6.84
CA TRP A 64 -3.17 -2.75 -7.38
C TRP A 64 -1.81 -2.72 -6.68
N LEU A 65 -1.28 -1.54 -6.41
CA LEU A 65 -0.01 -1.39 -5.70
C LEU A 65 -0.13 -1.78 -4.24
N LEU A 66 -1.24 -1.44 -3.58
CA LEU A 66 -1.56 -1.92 -2.24
C LEU A 66 -1.66 -3.45 -2.19
N GLY A 67 -2.36 -4.05 -3.16
CA GLY A 67 -2.44 -5.51 -3.28
C GLY A 67 -1.07 -6.15 -3.48
N GLY A 68 -0.24 -5.56 -4.36
CA GLY A 68 1.14 -5.98 -4.58
C GLY A 68 1.99 -5.87 -3.31
N LEU A 69 1.94 -4.73 -2.61
CA LEU A 69 2.63 -4.53 -1.34
C LEU A 69 2.26 -5.62 -0.31
N ALA A 70 0.96 -5.83 -0.10
CA ALA A 70 0.47 -6.82 0.85
C ALA A 70 0.84 -8.25 0.45
N LEU A 71 0.74 -8.59 -0.84
CA LEU A 71 1.10 -9.91 -1.36
C LEU A 71 2.60 -10.22 -1.20
N VAL A 72 3.46 -9.22 -1.42
CA VAL A 72 4.92 -9.38 -1.30
C VAL A 72 5.38 -9.34 0.16
N THR A 73 4.62 -8.69 1.04
CA THR A 73 4.91 -8.63 2.48
C THR A 73 4.52 -9.95 3.19
N ALA A 74 3.47 -10.63 2.75
CA ALA A 74 3.02 -11.88 3.36
C ALA A 74 4.10 -12.99 3.42
N PRO A 75 4.90 -13.25 2.37
CA PRO A 75 5.96 -14.26 2.40
C PRO A 75 7.07 -14.00 3.43
N VAL A 76 7.21 -12.78 3.94
CA VAL A 76 8.18 -12.48 5.00
C VAL A 76 7.91 -13.31 6.25
N ALA A 77 6.63 -13.64 6.51
CA ALA A 77 6.23 -14.54 7.60
C ALA A 77 6.84 -15.95 7.50
N LEU A 78 7.31 -16.36 6.32
CA LEU A 78 7.93 -17.67 6.06
C LEU A 78 9.45 -17.64 6.13
N ALA A 79 10.04 -16.49 6.50
CA ALA A 79 11.49 -16.36 6.56
C ALA A 79 12.07 -17.24 7.68
N THR A 80 12.87 -18.24 7.31
CA THR A 80 13.49 -19.19 8.23
C THR A 80 14.88 -18.74 8.71
N ASN A 81 15.46 -17.76 8.01
CA ASN A 81 16.81 -17.24 8.32
C ASN A 81 16.92 -15.76 7.96
N LEU A 82 17.93 -15.09 8.53
CA LEU A 82 18.14 -13.66 8.33
C LEU A 82 18.36 -13.27 6.85
N PRO A 83 19.18 -13.96 6.03
CA PRO A 83 19.35 -13.59 4.63
C PRO A 83 18.05 -13.62 3.83
N LEU A 84 17.21 -14.64 4.04
CA LEU A 84 15.92 -14.75 3.37
C LEU A 84 14.97 -13.61 3.81
N ALA A 85 14.93 -13.30 5.11
CA ALA A 85 14.16 -12.18 5.63
C ALA A 85 14.57 -10.86 4.96
N VAL A 86 15.89 -10.59 4.85
CA VAL A 86 16.42 -9.38 4.23
C VAL A 86 16.03 -9.27 2.77
N VAL A 87 16.13 -10.35 1.99
CA VAL A 87 15.74 -10.36 0.57
C VAL A 87 14.24 -10.08 0.41
N LEU A 88 13.40 -10.76 1.20
CA LEU A 88 11.96 -10.59 1.14
C LEU A 88 11.54 -9.16 1.57
N LEU A 89 12.20 -8.60 2.58
CA LEU A 89 11.97 -7.23 3.02
C LEU A 89 12.41 -6.22 1.96
N PHE A 90 13.55 -6.43 1.29
CA PHE A 90 13.96 -5.56 0.18
C PHE A 90 12.91 -5.56 -0.93
N VAL A 91 12.41 -6.74 -1.31
CA VAL A 91 11.36 -6.87 -2.34
C VAL A 91 10.05 -6.22 -1.88
N SER A 92 9.65 -6.39 -0.61
CA SER A 92 8.51 -5.67 -0.04
C SER A 92 8.73 -4.15 -0.07
N GLY A 93 9.95 -3.69 0.23
CA GLY A 93 10.35 -2.30 0.13
C GLY A 93 10.06 -1.67 -1.23
N LEU A 94 10.31 -2.39 -2.33
CA LEU A 94 10.07 -1.89 -3.69
C LEU A 94 8.63 -1.40 -3.93
N PHE A 95 7.67 -1.89 -3.18
CA PHE A 95 6.26 -1.51 -3.29
C PHE A 95 5.85 -0.39 -2.34
N CYS A 96 6.66 -0.05 -1.32
CA CYS A 96 6.29 0.93 -0.30
C CYS A 96 6.06 2.33 -0.88
N ALA A 97 7.09 2.94 -1.49
CA ALA A 97 7.00 4.27 -2.06
C ALA A 97 6.01 4.35 -3.23
N PRO A 98 5.99 3.41 -4.20
CA PRO A 98 4.99 3.40 -5.26
C PRO A 98 3.54 3.39 -4.74
N SER A 99 3.25 2.60 -3.70
CA SER A 99 1.91 2.51 -3.13
C SER A 99 1.44 3.86 -2.56
N ILE A 100 2.30 4.56 -1.82
CA ILE A 100 1.98 5.88 -1.28
C ILE A 100 1.81 6.90 -2.42
N THR A 101 2.75 6.93 -3.37
CA THR A 101 2.74 7.88 -4.48
C THR A 101 1.49 7.73 -5.34
N ALA A 102 1.06 6.49 -5.61
CA ALA A 102 -0.14 6.21 -6.39
C ALA A 102 -1.43 6.72 -5.71
N THR A 103 -1.50 6.69 -4.37
CA THR A 103 -2.66 7.25 -3.65
C THR A 103 -2.73 8.76 -3.82
N VAL A 104 -1.59 9.47 -3.73
CA VAL A 104 -1.52 10.92 -3.94
C VAL A 104 -1.83 11.30 -5.39
N ASP A 105 -1.26 10.58 -6.37
CA ASP A 105 -1.51 10.81 -7.80
C ASP A 105 -3.00 10.62 -8.13
N THR A 106 -3.58 9.50 -7.68
CA THR A 106 -5.01 9.22 -7.88
C THR A 106 -5.89 10.29 -7.25
N LEU A 107 -5.58 10.73 -6.03
CA LEU A 107 -6.32 11.77 -5.34
C LEU A 107 -6.25 13.11 -6.09
N SER A 108 -5.06 13.48 -6.55
CA SER A 108 -4.82 14.74 -7.26
C SER A 108 -5.58 14.82 -8.60
N ARG A 109 -5.84 13.67 -9.23
CA ARG A 109 -6.65 13.58 -10.47
C ARG A 109 -8.15 13.63 -10.22
N LEU A 110 -8.59 13.18 -9.05
CA LEU A 110 -10.03 13.12 -8.70
C LEU A 110 -10.59 14.43 -8.18
N VAL A 111 -9.74 15.36 -7.75
CA VAL A 111 -10.16 16.57 -7.03
C VAL A 111 -9.83 17.82 -7.83
N PRO A 112 -10.79 18.77 -8.01
CA PRO A 112 -10.54 20.05 -8.68
C PRO A 112 -9.51 20.90 -7.91
N LEU A 113 -8.82 21.79 -8.63
CA LEU A 113 -7.71 22.60 -8.10
C LEU A 113 -8.05 23.31 -6.78
N GLY A 114 -9.25 23.86 -6.65
CA GLY A 114 -9.67 24.61 -5.46
C GLY A 114 -9.87 23.74 -4.19
N ALA A 115 -10.05 22.43 -4.32
CA ALA A 115 -10.29 21.53 -3.19
C ALA A 115 -9.09 20.61 -2.89
N ARG A 116 -7.97 20.78 -3.62
CA ARG A 116 -6.78 19.91 -3.45
C ARG A 116 -6.16 20.00 -2.05
N GLY A 117 -6.13 21.19 -1.45
CA GLY A 117 -5.57 21.36 -0.11
C GLY A 117 -6.32 20.55 0.94
N GLU A 118 -7.67 20.60 0.90
CA GLU A 118 -8.51 19.81 1.79
C GLU A 118 -8.34 18.31 1.55
N ALA A 119 -8.32 17.87 0.30
CA ALA A 119 -8.13 16.47 -0.06
C ALA A 119 -6.77 15.91 0.41
N ILE A 120 -5.70 16.70 0.30
CA ILE A 120 -4.36 16.34 0.81
C ILE A 120 -4.38 16.28 2.35
N GLY A 121 -5.10 17.16 3.02
CA GLY A 121 -5.29 17.10 4.47
C GLY A 121 -5.98 15.81 4.91
N TRP A 122 -7.07 15.41 4.25
CA TRP A 122 -7.76 14.14 4.49
C TRP A 122 -6.86 12.93 4.21
N HIS A 123 -6.06 13.00 3.14
CA HIS A 123 -5.09 11.94 2.83
C HIS A 123 -4.04 11.79 3.94
N GLY A 124 -3.44 12.90 4.39
CA GLY A 124 -2.49 12.88 5.50
C GLY A 124 -3.09 12.31 6.80
N SER A 125 -4.33 12.72 7.13
CA SER A 125 -5.06 12.18 8.28
C SER A 125 -5.31 10.67 8.16
N SER A 126 -5.68 10.21 6.96
CA SER A 126 -5.88 8.78 6.70
C SER A 126 -4.59 7.98 6.84
N MET A 127 -3.47 8.51 6.38
CA MET A 127 -2.15 7.88 6.55
C MET A 127 -1.74 7.81 8.02
N THR A 128 -1.94 8.89 8.78
CA THR A 128 -1.64 8.94 10.22
C THR A 128 -2.48 7.92 10.99
N LEU A 129 -3.77 7.84 10.68
CA LEU A 129 -4.66 6.84 11.27
C LEU A 129 -4.19 5.42 10.94
N GLY A 130 -3.76 5.18 9.70
CA GLY A 130 -3.23 3.88 9.27
C GLY A 130 -1.99 3.47 10.07
N ILE A 131 -1.02 4.37 10.24
CA ILE A 131 0.19 4.09 11.06
C ILE A 131 -0.20 3.83 12.51
N ALA A 132 -1.10 4.65 13.08
CA ALA A 132 -1.56 4.52 14.46
C ALA A 132 -2.28 3.20 14.73
N LEU A 133 -2.95 2.62 13.74
CA LEU A 133 -3.61 1.32 13.84
C LEU A 133 -2.69 0.15 13.49
N GLY A 134 -1.77 0.32 12.54
CA GLY A 134 -0.92 -0.74 12.02
C GLY A 134 -0.01 -1.35 13.09
N ALA A 135 0.65 -0.51 13.88
CA ALA A 135 1.57 -0.97 14.92
C ALA A 135 0.86 -1.78 16.04
N PRO A 136 -0.26 -1.32 16.64
CA PRO A 136 -1.00 -2.12 17.61
C PRO A 136 -1.56 -3.42 17.03
N LEU A 137 -2.12 -3.41 15.81
CA LEU A 137 -2.67 -4.60 15.17
C LEU A 137 -1.58 -5.67 14.97
N ALA A 138 -0.40 -5.26 14.48
CA ALA A 138 0.73 -6.18 14.37
C ALA A 138 1.21 -6.66 15.74
N GLY A 139 1.29 -5.76 16.74
CA GLY A 139 1.68 -6.11 18.10
C GLY A 139 0.77 -7.17 18.71
N PHE A 140 -0.55 -6.97 18.68
CA PHE A 140 -1.52 -7.97 19.16
C PHE A 140 -1.38 -9.31 18.44
N ALA A 141 -1.17 -9.31 17.13
CA ALA A 141 -0.98 -10.53 16.36
C ALA A 141 0.32 -11.26 16.76
N ILE A 142 1.40 -10.51 16.99
CA ILE A 142 2.69 -11.04 17.43
C ILE A 142 2.59 -11.66 18.84
N ASP A 143 1.91 -10.98 19.76
CA ASP A 143 1.70 -11.46 21.12
C ASP A 143 0.86 -12.74 21.16
N ALA A 144 -0.10 -12.88 20.23
CA ALA A 144 -0.99 -14.04 20.16
C ALA A 144 -0.36 -15.29 19.52
N GLY A 145 0.54 -15.11 18.53
CA GLY A 145 1.02 -16.26 17.72
C GLY A 145 2.47 -16.19 17.26
N GLY A 146 3.22 -15.20 17.70
CA GLY A 146 4.62 -14.98 17.30
C GLY A 146 4.77 -13.99 16.14
N TRP A 147 6.02 -13.66 15.83
CA TRP A 147 6.38 -12.60 14.88
C TRP A 147 5.79 -12.79 13.47
N GLN A 148 5.59 -14.02 13.04
CA GLN A 148 5.01 -14.35 11.73
C GLN A 148 3.60 -13.76 11.56
N TRP A 149 2.79 -13.81 12.62
CA TRP A 149 1.42 -13.31 12.61
C TRP A 149 1.33 -11.80 12.40
N GLY A 150 2.39 -11.05 12.79
CA GLY A 150 2.47 -9.64 12.49
C GLY A 150 2.36 -9.35 10.99
N PHE A 151 3.15 -10.04 10.17
CA PHE A 151 3.10 -9.90 8.70
C PHE A 151 1.81 -10.45 8.10
N VAL A 152 1.33 -11.60 8.58
CA VAL A 152 0.10 -12.23 8.07
C VAL A 152 -1.10 -11.31 8.26
N VAL A 153 -1.28 -10.74 9.45
CA VAL A 153 -2.44 -9.91 9.76
C VAL A 153 -2.42 -8.61 8.95
N VAL A 154 -1.28 -7.89 8.90
CA VAL A 154 -1.23 -6.63 8.16
C VAL A 154 -1.36 -6.84 6.66
N SER A 155 -0.80 -7.93 6.12
CA SER A 155 -0.95 -8.31 4.72
C SER A 155 -2.39 -8.71 4.39
N ALA A 156 -3.05 -9.46 5.27
CA ALA A 156 -4.47 -9.84 5.09
C ALA A 156 -5.37 -8.60 5.05
N ILE A 157 -5.16 -7.64 5.95
CA ILE A 157 -5.89 -6.37 5.96
C ILE A 157 -5.63 -5.59 4.67
N GLY A 158 -4.36 -5.47 4.25
CA GLY A 158 -4.00 -4.79 3.02
C GLY A 158 -4.64 -5.40 1.78
N LEU A 159 -4.61 -6.74 1.66
CA LEU A 159 -5.24 -7.49 0.57
C LEU A 159 -6.76 -7.33 0.57
N LEU A 160 -7.40 -7.45 1.73
CA LEU A 160 -8.85 -7.28 1.86
C LEU A 160 -9.28 -5.90 1.35
N ILE A 161 -8.60 -4.84 1.82
CA ILE A 161 -8.94 -3.48 1.42
C ILE A 161 -8.63 -3.26 -0.07
N ALA A 162 -7.54 -3.81 -0.60
CA ALA A 162 -7.20 -3.74 -2.01
C ALA A 162 -8.30 -4.37 -2.90
N VAL A 163 -8.78 -5.55 -2.51
CA VAL A 163 -9.88 -6.26 -3.21
C VAL A 163 -11.18 -5.45 -3.13
N VAL A 164 -11.55 -4.97 -1.94
CA VAL A 164 -12.77 -4.15 -1.76
C VAL A 164 -12.71 -2.89 -2.62
N CYS A 165 -11.57 -2.17 -2.60
CA CYS A 165 -11.38 -0.99 -3.43
C CYS A 165 -11.45 -1.33 -4.93
N GLY A 166 -10.83 -2.42 -5.35
CA GLY A 166 -10.87 -2.89 -6.75
C GLY A 166 -12.30 -3.20 -7.21
N VAL A 167 -13.07 -3.92 -6.40
CA VAL A 167 -14.48 -4.25 -6.70
C VAL A 167 -15.34 -3.00 -6.76
N VAL A 168 -15.17 -2.07 -5.82
CA VAL A 168 -15.96 -0.81 -5.80
C VAL A 168 -15.64 0.06 -7.02
N VAL A 169 -14.38 0.11 -7.43
CA VAL A 169 -13.97 0.90 -8.61
C VAL A 169 -14.46 0.22 -9.90
N GLY A 170 -14.33 -1.11 -10.01
CA GLY A 170 -14.80 -1.88 -11.17
C GLY A 170 -16.31 -1.68 -11.40
N ARG A 171 -17.12 -1.84 -10.36
CA ARG A 171 -18.59 -1.65 -10.46
C ARG A 171 -19.02 -0.23 -10.85
N ARG A 172 -18.20 0.79 -10.56
CA ARG A 172 -18.48 2.17 -10.98
C ARG A 172 -18.10 2.43 -12.44
N GLY A 173 -17.12 1.68 -12.99
CA GLY A 173 -16.73 1.74 -14.39
C GLY A 173 -17.80 1.18 -15.32
N ASP A 174 -18.50 0.12 -14.91
CA ASP A 174 -19.53 -0.55 -15.71
C ASP A 174 -20.85 0.26 -15.80
N GLY A 175 -21.00 1.33 -15.00
CA GLY A 175 -22.21 2.15 -14.94
C GLY A 175 -22.18 3.44 -15.76
N GLN A 176 -21.14 3.72 -16.56
CA GLN A 176 -21.18 4.86 -17.48
C GLN A 176 -21.92 4.44 -18.76
N PRO A 177 -23.07 5.09 -19.07
CA PRO A 177 -23.71 4.92 -20.38
C PRO A 177 -22.71 5.36 -21.44
N THR A 178 -22.43 4.52 -22.42
CA THR A 178 -21.77 4.93 -23.66
C THR A 178 -22.55 6.12 -24.19
N LEU A 179 -21.92 7.30 -24.18
CA LEU A 179 -22.46 8.47 -24.86
C LEU A 179 -22.67 8.03 -26.31
N VAL A 180 -23.93 7.88 -26.67
CA VAL A 180 -24.35 7.59 -28.06
C VAL A 180 -23.72 8.68 -28.90
N ASP A 181 -22.91 8.24 -29.87
CA ASP A 181 -22.29 9.07 -30.90
C ASP A 181 -23.39 9.80 -31.67
N ASP A 182 -23.60 11.06 -31.32
CA ASP A 182 -24.60 11.97 -31.91
C ASP A 182 -24.13 12.51 -33.28
N SER A 183 -23.13 11.89 -33.88
CA SER A 183 -22.57 12.25 -35.19
C SER A 183 -23.48 11.86 -36.38
N ARG A 184 -24.65 11.21 -36.15
CA ARG A 184 -25.55 10.77 -37.25
C ARG A 184 -26.73 11.71 -37.54
N VAL A 185 -26.81 12.87 -36.88
CA VAL A 185 -28.00 13.76 -37.07
C VAL A 185 -27.71 14.94 -38.02
N THR A 186 -26.52 15.13 -38.58
CA THR A 186 -26.21 16.32 -39.38
C THR A 186 -25.96 16.00 -40.85
N THR A 187 -26.79 15.14 -41.49
CA THR A 187 -26.81 15.03 -42.97
C THR A 187 -28.23 14.83 -43.46
N ALA A 188 -29.10 15.78 -43.18
CA ALA A 188 -30.38 15.91 -43.88
C ALA A 188 -30.82 17.38 -43.86
N HIS A 189 -30.20 18.22 -44.69
CA HIS A 189 -30.83 19.39 -45.37
C HIS A 189 -29.89 19.88 -46.48
#